data_850071b958b5dbb6212746879b38c38b
#
_entry.id   850071b958b5dbb6212746879b38c38b
#
_cell.length_a   1.000
_cell.length_b   1.000
_cell.length_c   1.000
_cell.angle_alpha   90.00
_cell.angle_beta   90.00
_cell.angle_gamma   90.00
#
_symmetry.space_group_name_H-M   'P 1'
#
loop_
_entity.id
_entity.type
_entity.pdbx_description
1 polymer ?
#
loop_
_entity_poly.entity_id
_entity_poly.type
_entity_poly.pdbx_seq_one_letter_code
_entity_poly.pdbx_strand_id
1 'polypeptide(L)'
;MEILGIDIGGSGMKGALVDLEKGELTTKRFRIPTPKSRKPDEMAEVIKQIVDHFDYKGAVGCGFPTVMKRGVCRSSGNLHKSWDHLNAEELFEKATGLEFTVINDADAAGYATMNYGTGKDKDGFVVMITIGTGLGSGAFLDGELIPNFELGQI
;
A
#
# COMPACT_ATOMS: atom_id res chain seq x y z
N MET A 1 -13.62 -10.54 -9.15
CA MET A 1 -12.17 -10.69 -9.51
C MET A 1 -11.34 -10.63 -8.24
N GLU A 2 -10.39 -11.57 -8.07
CA GLU A 2 -9.57 -11.66 -6.85
C GLU A 2 -8.15 -11.14 -7.11
N ILE A 3 -7.60 -10.33 -6.20
CA ILE A 3 -6.26 -9.73 -6.31
C ILE A 3 -5.51 -9.87 -4.97
N LEU A 4 -4.19 -10.01 -5.02
CA LEU A 4 -3.36 -9.97 -3.82
C LEU A 4 -3.13 -8.50 -3.42
N GLY A 5 -3.60 -8.14 -2.23
CA GLY A 5 -3.30 -6.86 -1.58
C GLY A 5 -2.20 -7.02 -0.55
N ILE A 6 -1.19 -6.14 -0.57
CA ILE A 6 -0.10 -6.11 0.41
C ILE A 6 -0.08 -4.75 1.11
N ASP A 7 0.00 -4.77 2.45
CA ASP A 7 0.14 -3.60 3.31
C ASP A 7 1.53 -3.63 3.97
N ILE A 8 2.36 -2.63 3.69
CA ILE A 8 3.70 -2.48 4.26
C ILE A 8 3.63 -1.54 5.45
N GLY A 9 3.61 -2.12 6.64
CA GLY A 9 3.62 -1.37 7.89
C GLY A 9 4.98 -1.32 8.58
N GLY A 10 5.17 -0.39 9.50
CA GLY A 10 6.42 -0.21 10.23
C GLY A 10 6.81 -1.38 11.15
N SER A 11 5.85 -2.21 11.57
CA SER A 11 6.07 -3.38 12.45
C SER A 11 5.80 -4.72 11.79
N GLY A 12 5.17 -4.72 10.61
CA GLY A 12 4.84 -5.95 9.89
C GLY A 12 4.28 -5.65 8.52
N MET A 13 4.61 -6.49 7.58
CA MET A 13 4.10 -6.52 6.21
C MET A 13 3.04 -7.61 6.13
N LYS A 14 1.89 -7.31 5.54
CA LYS A 14 0.73 -8.19 5.53
C LYS A 14 0.22 -8.35 4.12
N GLY A 15 -0.20 -9.56 3.76
CA GLY A 15 -0.88 -9.86 2.50
C GLY A 15 -2.19 -10.59 2.73
N ALA A 16 -3.14 -10.40 1.83
CA ALA A 16 -4.37 -11.17 1.73
C ALA A 16 -4.94 -11.10 0.31
N LEU A 17 -5.67 -12.12 -0.10
CA LEU A 17 -6.49 -12.05 -1.31
C LEU A 17 -7.77 -11.27 -1.02
N VAL A 18 -8.16 -10.44 -1.98
CA VAL A 18 -9.30 -9.51 -1.90
C VAL A 18 -10.20 -9.71 -3.12
N ASP A 19 -11.49 -9.90 -2.88
CA ASP A 19 -12.51 -9.80 -3.93
C ASP A 19 -12.80 -8.34 -4.22
N LEU A 20 -12.40 -7.85 -5.40
CA LEU A 20 -12.58 -6.45 -5.80
C LEU A 20 -14.05 -6.06 -6.05
N GLU A 21 -14.96 -7.00 -6.27
CA GLU A 21 -16.37 -6.69 -6.46
C GLU A 21 -17.05 -6.41 -5.13
N LYS A 22 -16.64 -7.12 -4.08
CA LYS A 22 -17.21 -7.02 -2.74
C LYS A 22 -16.42 -6.10 -1.81
N GLY A 23 -15.12 -5.87 -2.09
CA GLY A 23 -14.21 -5.18 -1.18
C GLY A 23 -13.89 -5.98 0.08
N GLU A 24 -13.96 -7.31 0.01
CA GLU A 24 -13.80 -8.20 1.15
C GLU A 24 -12.57 -9.10 1.00
N LEU A 25 -11.96 -9.43 2.15
CA LEU A 25 -10.89 -10.42 2.18
C LEU A 25 -11.45 -11.81 1.94
N THR A 26 -10.86 -12.55 1.01
CA THR A 26 -11.21 -13.96 0.73
C THR A 26 -10.32 -14.93 1.48
N THR A 27 -9.18 -14.46 2.01
CA THR A 27 -8.26 -15.23 2.84
C THR A 27 -7.98 -14.55 4.17
N LYS A 28 -7.41 -15.31 5.12
CA LYS A 28 -6.82 -14.72 6.31
C LYS A 28 -5.58 -13.90 5.93
N ARG A 29 -5.33 -12.82 6.67
CA ARG A 29 -4.11 -12.03 6.51
C ARG A 29 -2.89 -12.86 6.93
N PHE A 30 -1.93 -12.99 6.02
CA PHE A 30 -0.61 -13.52 6.33
C PHE A 30 0.32 -12.36 6.68
N ARG A 31 1.04 -12.45 7.80
CA ARG A 31 1.88 -11.37 8.30
C ARG A 31 3.31 -11.87 8.54
N ILE A 32 4.27 -11.11 8.02
CA ILE A 32 5.69 -11.26 8.32
C ILE A 32 6.17 -9.98 9.03
N PRO A 33 7.02 -10.05 10.08
CA PRO A 33 7.61 -8.86 10.69
C PRO A 33 8.41 -8.04 9.67
N THR A 34 8.26 -6.72 9.70
CA THR A 34 9.09 -5.83 8.88
C THR A 34 10.57 -5.96 9.30
N PRO A 35 11.52 -6.12 8.36
CA PRO A 35 12.93 -6.17 8.69
C PRO A 35 13.38 -4.93 9.47
N LYS A 36 14.19 -5.14 10.51
CA LYS A 36 14.65 -4.04 11.39
C LYS A 36 15.45 -2.98 10.63
N SER A 37 16.23 -3.39 9.64
CA SER A 37 17.00 -2.49 8.77
C SER A 37 16.13 -1.62 7.88
N ARG A 38 14.92 -2.11 7.53
CA ARG A 38 13.99 -1.51 6.57
C ARG A 38 14.62 -1.19 5.21
N LYS A 39 15.65 -1.97 4.84
CA LYS A 39 16.33 -1.82 3.54
C LYS A 39 15.48 -2.40 2.40
N PRO A 40 15.59 -1.84 1.18
CA PRO A 40 14.82 -2.27 0.02
C PRO A 40 14.92 -3.77 -0.27
N ASP A 41 16.15 -4.31 -0.32
CA ASP A 41 16.38 -5.72 -0.67
C ASP A 41 15.75 -6.68 0.35
N GLU A 42 15.88 -6.38 1.64
CA GLU A 42 15.29 -7.21 2.70
C GLU A 42 13.75 -7.13 2.68
N MET A 43 13.20 -5.95 2.38
CA MET A 43 11.74 -5.79 2.26
C MET A 43 11.20 -6.46 1.00
N ALA A 44 11.93 -6.40 -0.12
CA ALA A 44 11.55 -7.12 -1.34
C ALA A 44 11.54 -8.64 -1.14
N GLU A 45 12.47 -9.18 -0.35
CA GLU A 45 12.46 -10.60 0.01
C GLU A 45 11.21 -10.98 0.83
N VAL A 46 10.77 -10.13 1.75
CA VAL A 46 9.52 -10.34 2.50
C VAL A 46 8.30 -10.27 1.57
N ILE A 47 8.27 -9.34 0.61
CA ILE A 47 7.21 -9.28 -0.42
C ILE A 47 7.15 -10.60 -1.18
N LYS A 48 8.30 -11.11 -1.62
CA LYS A 48 8.38 -12.40 -2.32
C LYS A 48 7.82 -13.54 -1.47
N GLN A 49 8.17 -13.62 -0.18
CA GLN A 49 7.65 -14.65 0.72
C GLN A 49 6.12 -14.56 0.89
N ILE A 50 5.55 -13.34 0.90
CA ILE A 50 4.09 -13.14 0.94
C ILE A 50 3.45 -13.65 -0.36
N VAL A 51 3.98 -13.29 -1.52
CA VAL A 51 3.49 -13.77 -2.83
C VAL A 51 3.55 -15.31 -2.92
N ASP A 52 4.69 -15.89 -2.53
CA ASP A 52 4.91 -17.34 -2.54
C ASP A 52 3.92 -18.07 -1.59
N HIS A 53 3.60 -17.47 -0.42
CA HIS A 53 2.63 -18.05 0.53
C HIS A 53 1.24 -18.25 -0.09
N PHE A 54 0.80 -17.32 -0.96
CA PHE A 54 -0.50 -17.41 -1.62
C PHE A 54 -0.42 -18.15 -2.98
N ASP A 55 0.76 -18.59 -3.43
CA ASP A 55 1.00 -19.11 -4.80
C ASP A 55 0.35 -18.22 -5.88
N TYR A 56 0.40 -16.90 -5.65
CA TYR A 56 -0.32 -15.92 -6.46
C TYR A 56 0.44 -15.62 -7.77
N LYS A 57 -0.31 -15.45 -8.89
CA LYS A 57 0.26 -15.30 -10.25
C LYS A 57 -0.25 -14.04 -10.98
N GLY A 58 -1.10 -13.24 -10.35
CA GLY A 58 -1.69 -12.05 -10.96
C GLY A 58 -0.98 -10.75 -10.58
N ALA A 59 -1.58 -9.61 -10.94
CA ALA A 59 -1.13 -8.30 -10.51
C ALA A 59 -1.34 -8.09 -9.00
N VAL A 60 -0.44 -7.35 -8.37
CA VAL A 60 -0.41 -7.11 -6.93
C VAL A 60 -0.63 -5.62 -6.63
N GLY A 61 -1.58 -5.31 -5.74
CA GLY A 61 -1.74 -3.97 -5.19
C GLY A 61 -0.98 -3.84 -3.87
N CYS A 62 -0.19 -2.76 -3.70
CA CYS A 62 0.64 -2.57 -2.51
C CYS A 62 0.50 -1.17 -1.91
N GLY A 63 0.13 -1.08 -0.62
CA GLY A 63 0.19 0.13 0.19
C GLY A 63 1.58 0.31 0.79
N PHE A 64 2.20 1.48 0.58
CA PHE A 64 3.57 1.77 0.97
C PHE A 64 3.66 3.01 1.89
N PRO A 65 4.42 2.97 3.00
CA PRO A 65 4.36 4.00 4.05
C PRO A 65 5.23 5.23 3.74
N THR A 66 5.13 5.79 2.53
CA THR A 66 5.79 7.05 2.15
C THR A 66 5.10 7.70 0.95
N VAL A 67 5.50 8.94 0.64
CA VAL A 67 5.05 9.67 -0.54
C VAL A 67 5.49 8.96 -1.81
N MET A 68 4.53 8.58 -2.64
CA MET A 68 4.75 7.82 -3.87
C MET A 68 4.37 8.64 -5.11
N LYS A 69 5.16 8.53 -6.17
CA LYS A 69 4.79 9.08 -7.48
C LYS A 69 5.22 8.13 -8.60
N ARG A 70 4.24 7.50 -9.24
CA ARG A 70 4.49 6.54 -10.34
C ARG A 70 5.47 5.44 -9.91
N GLY A 71 5.18 4.76 -8.80
CA GLY A 71 6.02 3.69 -8.25
C GLY A 71 7.31 4.14 -7.57
N VAL A 72 7.68 5.43 -7.65
CA VAL A 72 8.92 5.98 -7.09
C VAL A 72 8.70 6.61 -5.72
N CYS A 73 9.46 6.18 -4.71
CA CYS A 73 9.51 6.79 -3.39
C CYS A 73 10.08 8.20 -3.48
N ARG A 74 9.35 9.21 -3.00
CA ARG A 74 9.81 10.61 -2.99
C ARG A 74 10.54 11.00 -1.72
N SER A 75 10.38 10.20 -0.68
CA SER A 75 11.13 10.30 0.57
C SER A 75 11.27 8.91 1.18
N SER A 76 12.23 8.71 2.03
CA SER A 76 12.35 7.47 2.81
C SER A 76 11.41 7.41 4.01
N GLY A 77 10.87 8.54 4.44
CA GLY A 77 10.04 8.62 5.65
C GLY A 77 10.75 7.98 6.85
N ASN A 78 10.09 7.00 7.47
CA ASN A 78 10.64 6.21 8.58
C ASN A 78 11.39 4.94 8.13
N LEU A 79 11.61 4.78 6.82
CA LEU A 79 12.36 3.66 6.23
C LEU A 79 13.86 3.96 6.16
N HIS A 80 14.62 3.02 5.61
CA HIS A 80 16.05 3.25 5.35
C HIS A 80 16.23 4.26 4.20
N LYS A 81 17.26 5.13 4.29
CA LYS A 81 17.52 6.19 3.30
C LYS A 81 17.67 5.71 1.85
N SER A 82 18.04 4.47 1.64
CA SER A 82 18.14 3.88 0.28
C SER A 82 16.79 3.74 -0.44
N TRP A 83 15.68 4.06 0.20
CA TRP A 83 14.38 4.20 -0.45
C TRP A 83 14.21 5.54 -1.18
N ASP A 84 15.00 6.56 -0.85
CA ASP A 84 14.91 7.87 -1.50
C ASP A 84 15.15 7.72 -3.01
N HIS A 85 14.14 8.13 -3.79
CA HIS A 85 14.11 8.06 -5.26
C HIS A 85 14.18 6.64 -5.86
N LEU A 86 14.02 5.58 -5.05
CA LEU A 86 13.94 4.21 -5.54
C LEU A 86 12.54 3.94 -6.13
N ASN A 87 12.51 3.22 -7.27
CA ASN A 87 11.27 2.70 -7.82
C ASN A 87 10.91 1.39 -7.10
N ALA A 88 9.87 1.44 -6.24
CA ALA A 88 9.42 0.30 -5.46
C ALA A 88 8.69 -0.74 -6.35
N GLU A 89 7.95 -0.30 -7.38
CA GLU A 89 7.30 -1.20 -8.33
C GLU A 89 8.33 -2.08 -9.03
N GLU A 90 9.32 -1.48 -9.69
CA GLU A 90 10.39 -2.21 -10.39
C GLU A 90 11.15 -3.16 -9.45
N LEU A 91 11.39 -2.75 -8.20
CA LEU A 91 12.07 -3.60 -7.23
C LEU A 91 11.24 -4.85 -6.89
N PHE A 92 9.94 -4.68 -6.62
CA PHE A 92 9.05 -5.78 -6.25
C PHE A 92 8.74 -6.68 -7.45
N GLU A 93 8.57 -6.10 -8.64
CA GLU A 93 8.43 -6.84 -9.90
C GLU A 93 9.65 -7.72 -10.18
N LYS A 94 10.85 -7.17 -10.00
CA LYS A 94 12.10 -7.93 -10.14
C LYS A 94 12.22 -9.08 -9.14
N ALA A 95 11.75 -8.87 -7.90
CA ALA A 95 11.84 -9.88 -6.84
C ALA A 95 10.84 -11.03 -7.02
N THR A 96 9.65 -10.74 -7.58
CA THR A 96 8.52 -11.68 -7.63
C THR A 96 8.21 -12.19 -9.03
N GLY A 97 8.57 -11.44 -10.07
CA GLY A 97 8.17 -11.70 -11.45
C GLY A 97 6.71 -11.32 -11.76
N LEU A 98 6.02 -10.60 -10.85
CA LEU A 98 4.64 -10.17 -11.00
C LEU A 98 4.55 -8.66 -11.20
N GLU A 99 3.48 -8.19 -11.84
CA GLU A 99 3.16 -6.77 -11.98
C GLU A 99 2.73 -6.18 -10.65
N PHE A 100 3.28 -5.02 -10.27
CA PHE A 100 2.94 -4.29 -9.05
C PHE A 100 2.39 -2.91 -9.35
N THR A 101 1.36 -2.52 -8.59
CA THR A 101 0.96 -1.12 -8.41
C THR A 101 1.22 -0.73 -6.97
N VAL A 102 2.07 0.28 -6.76
CA VAL A 102 2.45 0.73 -5.41
C VAL A 102 2.00 2.17 -5.19
N ILE A 103 1.16 2.38 -4.20
CA ILE A 103 0.68 3.71 -3.80
C ILE A 103 0.93 3.96 -2.31
N ASN A 104 0.78 5.21 -1.87
CA ASN A 104 0.83 5.53 -0.44
C ASN A 104 -0.23 4.73 0.34
N ASP A 105 0.09 4.29 1.56
CA ASP A 105 -0.78 3.45 2.40
C ASP A 105 -2.07 4.17 2.82
N ALA A 106 -2.01 5.47 3.11
CA ALA A 106 -3.20 6.28 3.42
C ALA A 106 -4.06 6.52 2.18
N ASP A 107 -3.44 6.74 1.01
CA ASP A 107 -4.16 6.82 -0.28
C ASP A 107 -4.87 5.48 -0.58
N ALA A 108 -4.21 4.34 -0.34
CA ALA A 108 -4.82 3.00 -0.51
C ALA A 108 -6.03 2.79 0.42
N ALA A 109 -5.89 3.18 1.69
CA ALA A 109 -7.00 3.13 2.65
C ALA A 109 -8.16 4.06 2.24
N GLY A 110 -7.82 5.24 1.69
CA GLY A 110 -8.78 6.18 1.12
C GLY A 110 -9.57 5.56 -0.04
N TYR A 111 -8.90 4.94 -0.99
CA TYR A 111 -9.55 4.23 -2.09
C TYR A 111 -10.54 3.15 -1.58
N ALA A 112 -10.12 2.37 -0.60
CA ALA A 112 -11.00 1.36 -0.01
C ALA A 112 -12.24 2.00 0.64
N THR A 113 -12.07 3.12 1.34
CA THR A 113 -13.16 3.88 1.98
C THR A 113 -14.12 4.47 0.97
N MET A 114 -13.62 5.02 -0.14
CA MET A 114 -14.43 5.61 -1.20
C MET A 114 -15.20 4.57 -2.03
N ASN A 115 -14.62 3.39 -2.25
CA ASN A 115 -15.25 2.38 -3.08
C ASN A 115 -16.17 1.43 -2.28
N TYR A 116 -15.83 1.10 -1.03
CA TYR A 116 -16.50 0.06 -0.25
C TYR A 116 -16.99 0.54 1.13
N GLY A 117 -16.56 1.72 1.57
CA GLY A 117 -16.83 2.22 2.91
C GLY A 117 -17.77 3.42 2.96
N THR A 118 -17.64 4.21 4.01
CA THR A 118 -18.48 5.38 4.31
C THR A 118 -18.33 6.53 3.31
N GLY A 119 -17.27 6.53 2.50
CA GLY A 119 -17.03 7.51 1.43
C GLY A 119 -17.74 7.19 0.12
N LYS A 120 -18.31 5.98 0.00
CA LYS A 120 -19.02 5.57 -1.20
C LYS A 120 -20.19 6.52 -1.51
N ASP A 121 -20.32 6.89 -2.78
CA ASP A 121 -21.37 7.80 -3.28
C ASP A 121 -21.34 9.21 -2.62
N LYS A 122 -20.16 9.65 -2.12
CA LYS A 122 -19.96 11.00 -1.64
C LYS A 122 -19.34 11.87 -2.71
N ASP A 123 -20.01 12.97 -3.05
CA ASP A 123 -19.53 14.01 -3.95
C ASP A 123 -18.80 15.11 -3.16
N GLY A 124 -18.09 15.97 -3.91
CA GLY A 124 -17.35 17.09 -3.37
C GLY A 124 -16.01 16.68 -2.77
N PHE A 125 -15.53 17.49 -1.83
CA PHE A 125 -14.23 17.27 -1.20
C PHE A 125 -14.35 16.36 0.03
N VAL A 126 -13.77 15.17 -0.05
CA VAL A 126 -13.76 14.18 1.03
C VAL A 126 -12.34 14.03 1.56
N VAL A 127 -12.17 14.17 2.86
CA VAL A 127 -10.90 13.90 3.56
C VAL A 127 -11.09 12.72 4.49
N MET A 128 -10.24 11.72 4.35
CA MET A 128 -10.12 10.60 5.28
C MET A 128 -8.90 10.82 6.17
N ILE A 129 -9.05 10.59 7.47
CA ILE A 129 -7.95 10.62 8.43
C ILE A 129 -7.82 9.25 9.07
N THR A 130 -6.62 8.67 9.04
CA THR A 130 -6.28 7.45 9.76
C THR A 130 -5.48 7.80 11.01
N ILE A 131 -5.86 7.23 12.15
CA ILE A 131 -5.19 7.43 13.44
C ILE A 131 -4.61 6.09 13.89
N GLY A 132 -3.30 5.99 13.91
CA GLY A 132 -2.56 4.79 14.31
C GLY A 132 -1.28 5.15 15.05
N THR A 133 -0.13 4.56 14.69
CA THR A 133 1.19 4.98 15.19
C THR A 133 1.52 6.41 14.79
N GLY A 134 0.98 6.86 13.65
CA GLY A 134 1.01 8.22 13.14
C GLY A 134 -0.36 8.64 12.62
N LEU A 135 -0.43 9.85 12.09
CA LEU A 135 -1.61 10.39 11.43
C LEU A 135 -1.40 10.24 9.91
N GLY A 136 -2.25 9.48 9.24
CA GLY A 136 -2.29 9.41 7.78
C GLY A 136 -3.54 10.12 7.25
N SER A 137 -3.49 10.60 6.02
CA SER A 137 -4.64 11.22 5.37
C SER A 137 -4.70 10.94 3.89
N GLY A 138 -5.92 10.80 3.36
CA GLY A 138 -6.22 10.73 1.94
C GLY A 138 -7.29 11.76 1.61
N ALA A 139 -7.19 12.40 0.45
CA ALA A 139 -8.16 13.38 -0.01
C ALA A 139 -8.69 13.03 -1.40
N PHE A 140 -9.98 13.32 -1.61
CA PHE A 140 -10.69 13.04 -2.85
C PHE A 140 -11.54 14.25 -3.24
N LEU A 141 -11.63 14.51 -4.53
CA LEU A 141 -12.56 15.49 -5.08
C LEU A 141 -13.44 14.77 -6.10
N ASP A 142 -14.75 14.76 -5.86
CA ASP A 142 -15.75 14.07 -6.71
C ASP A 142 -15.36 12.60 -7.00
N GLY A 143 -14.83 11.90 -6.00
CA GLY A 143 -14.39 10.50 -6.10
C GLY A 143 -12.97 10.30 -6.65
N GLU A 144 -12.33 11.34 -7.18
CA GLU A 144 -10.97 11.29 -7.71
C GLU A 144 -9.93 11.56 -6.62
N LEU A 145 -8.92 10.69 -6.51
CA LEU A 145 -7.84 10.84 -5.52
C LEU A 145 -6.99 12.08 -5.80
N ILE A 146 -6.75 12.88 -4.75
CA ILE A 146 -5.68 13.87 -4.70
C ILE A 146 -4.46 13.18 -4.08
N PRO A 147 -3.48 12.72 -4.89
CA PRO A 147 -2.42 11.83 -4.41
C PRO A 147 -1.52 12.49 -3.36
N ASN A 148 -1.12 11.71 -2.36
CA ASN A 148 -0.16 12.11 -1.34
C ASN A 148 -0.61 13.37 -0.54
N PHE A 149 -1.87 13.42 -0.17
CA PHE A 149 -2.42 14.46 0.69
C PHE A 149 -2.06 14.16 2.15
N GLU A 150 -0.87 14.57 2.57
CA GLU A 150 -0.25 14.22 3.86
C GLU A 150 -0.44 15.34 4.90
N LEU A 151 -1.48 15.25 5.72
CA LEU A 151 -1.70 16.17 6.86
C LEU A 151 -0.85 15.81 8.09
N GLY A 152 -0.32 14.59 8.17
CA GLY A 152 0.42 14.09 9.33
C GLY A 152 1.88 14.52 9.41
N GLN A 153 2.37 15.30 8.45
CA GLN A 153 3.75 15.80 8.41
C GLN A 153 3.87 17.28 8.81
N ILE A 154 2.88 17.80 9.51
CA ILE A 154 2.86 19.17 10.04
C ILE A 154 3.54 19.19 11.40
#